data_f550bdbbb6329c9dd9a5bf58757d1da3
#
_entry.id   f550bdbbb6329c9dd9a5bf58757d1da3
#
_cell.length_a   1.000
_cell.length_b   1.000
_cell.length_c   1.000
_cell.angle_alpha   90.00
_cell.angle_beta   90.00
_cell.angle_gamma   90.00
#
_symmetry.space_group_name_H-M   'P 1'
#
loop_
_entity.id
_entity.type
_entity.pdbx_description
1 polymer ?
#
loop_
_entity_poly.entity_id
_entity_poly.type
_entity_poly.pdbx_seq_one_letter_code
_entity_poly.pdbx_strand_id
1 'polypeptide(L)'
;MALVEVRNLTKVYPLGQNVFGRGGHGEVRAVDDVSLQIEAGETLGLVGESGSGKSTIGRLVLRLIEPSSGSVSFEGKDLVLLGHGELRRLRRDMQIIFQDPFGSLDPRFRVEDIVAEPLVIHEPGSRVARRERVRELLRAVGMDESALPRYPHEFSGGQRQRIGIARALALRPKFIVADEPVSALDVSVGAQIVNLLAQLQRELGLTYLFISHSMPVVRYLATRIAVMYRGKLVEVGPAEQITTRPQNSYTQSLLAATPEMTV
;
A
#
# COMPACT_ATOMS: atom_id res chain seq x y z
N MET A 1 -17.75 -4.72 -11.04
CA MET A 1 -18.24 -4.12 -9.76
C MET A 1 -17.01 -3.78 -8.95
N ALA A 2 -16.85 -2.52 -8.57
CA ALA A 2 -15.64 -2.08 -7.89
C ALA A 2 -15.42 -2.87 -6.58
N LEU A 3 -14.19 -3.33 -6.36
CA LEU A 3 -13.79 -3.99 -5.12
C LEU A 3 -13.65 -2.96 -3.99
N VAL A 4 -13.06 -1.80 -4.33
CA VAL A 4 -12.90 -0.65 -3.43
C VAL A 4 -13.53 0.57 -4.09
N GLU A 5 -14.35 1.31 -3.35
CA GLU A 5 -14.91 2.58 -3.79
C GLU A 5 -14.70 3.64 -2.72
N VAL A 6 -14.18 4.78 -3.15
CA VAL A 6 -13.92 5.96 -2.32
C VAL A 6 -14.76 7.10 -2.85
N ARG A 7 -15.54 7.77 -1.98
CA ARG A 7 -16.42 8.88 -2.34
C ARG A 7 -16.18 10.09 -1.46
N ASN A 8 -15.84 11.21 -2.09
CA ASN A 8 -15.64 12.54 -1.49
C ASN A 8 -14.79 12.50 -0.20
N LEU A 9 -13.73 11.66 -0.22
CA LEU A 9 -12.91 11.38 0.94
C LEU A 9 -12.06 12.60 1.27
N THR A 10 -12.14 13.04 2.53
CA THR A 10 -11.37 14.17 3.04
C THR A 10 -10.67 13.82 4.35
N LYS A 11 -9.43 14.28 4.50
CA LYS A 11 -8.69 14.19 5.75
C LYS A 11 -8.01 15.51 6.07
N VAL A 12 -8.39 16.08 7.20
CA VAL A 12 -7.83 17.31 7.75
C VAL A 12 -7.05 16.99 9.02
N TYR A 13 -5.86 17.53 9.13
CA TYR A 13 -5.06 17.49 10.35
C TYR A 13 -4.94 18.90 10.92
N PRO A 14 -5.30 19.12 12.20
CA PRO A 14 -5.06 20.40 12.85
C PRO A 14 -3.55 20.64 12.99
N LEU A 15 -3.05 21.81 12.63
CA LEU A 15 -1.70 22.25 12.98
C LEU A 15 -1.68 22.55 14.48
N GLY A 16 -0.80 21.85 15.23
CA GLY A 16 -0.77 21.84 16.67
C GLY A 16 -0.76 23.23 17.31
N GLN A 17 -1.50 23.41 18.41
CA GLN A 17 -1.36 24.53 19.31
C GLN A 17 0.01 24.41 20.00
N ASN A 18 0.87 25.44 19.87
CA ASN A 18 2.06 25.56 20.72
C ASN A 18 1.61 25.62 22.21
N VAL A 19 2.38 25.00 23.09
CA VAL A 19 2.16 24.92 24.57
C VAL A 19 1.95 26.31 25.21
N PHE A 20 2.22 27.41 24.53
CA PHE A 20 2.06 28.79 24.99
C PHE A 20 0.85 29.53 24.37
N GLY A 21 -0.13 28.85 23.76
CA GLY A 21 -1.40 29.48 23.35
C GLY A 21 -1.31 30.51 22.21
N ARG A 22 -0.17 30.67 21.52
CA ARG A 22 0.08 31.57 20.38
C ARG A 22 0.41 30.81 19.10
N GLY A 23 -0.26 29.69 18.85
CA GLY A 23 -0.15 28.95 17.59
C GLY A 23 -1.26 29.37 16.65
N GLY A 24 -0.94 29.67 15.40
CA GLY A 24 -1.94 30.01 14.38
C GLY A 24 -2.92 28.85 14.21
N HIS A 25 -4.22 29.15 14.13
CA HIS A 25 -5.26 28.23 13.74
C HIS A 25 -5.03 27.85 12.26
N GLY A 26 -4.28 26.80 11.99
CA GLY A 26 -4.05 26.27 10.65
C GLY A 26 -4.49 24.81 10.57
N GLU A 27 -4.99 24.44 9.42
CA GLU A 27 -5.34 23.06 9.10
C GLU A 27 -4.60 22.63 7.84
N VAL A 28 -4.12 21.37 7.83
CA VAL A 28 -3.57 20.76 6.61
C VAL A 28 -4.59 19.78 6.08
N ARG A 29 -5.12 20.05 4.88
CA ARG A 29 -5.94 19.10 4.14
C ARG A 29 -5.03 18.14 3.39
N ALA A 30 -4.70 17.01 4.03
CA ALA A 30 -3.86 15.98 3.43
C ALA A 30 -4.57 15.23 2.30
N VAL A 31 -5.90 15.12 2.39
CA VAL A 31 -6.78 14.59 1.34
C VAL A 31 -7.99 15.52 1.26
N ASP A 32 -8.35 15.98 0.08
CA ASP A 32 -9.37 16.99 -0.18
C ASP A 32 -10.29 16.53 -1.31
N ASP A 33 -11.47 16.04 -0.95
CA ASP A 33 -12.56 15.63 -1.85
C ASP A 33 -12.14 14.58 -2.90
N VAL A 34 -11.48 13.52 -2.47
CA VAL A 34 -10.99 12.44 -3.34
C VAL A 34 -12.05 11.40 -3.57
N SER A 35 -12.32 11.08 -4.85
CA SER A 35 -13.18 9.97 -5.27
C SER A 35 -12.43 9.10 -6.27
N LEU A 36 -12.42 7.77 -6.04
CA LEU A 36 -11.81 6.78 -6.94
C LEU A 36 -12.48 5.41 -6.76
N GLN A 37 -12.27 4.56 -7.75
CA GLN A 37 -12.73 3.17 -7.74
C GLN A 37 -11.58 2.25 -8.18
N ILE A 38 -11.51 1.06 -7.58
CA ILE A 38 -10.53 0.02 -7.92
C ILE A 38 -11.31 -1.26 -8.19
N GLU A 39 -11.17 -1.80 -9.40
CA GLU A 39 -11.83 -3.05 -9.80
C GLU A 39 -11.07 -4.27 -9.25
N ALA A 40 -11.77 -5.40 -9.10
CA ALA A 40 -11.13 -6.64 -8.67
C ALA A 40 -10.06 -7.09 -9.69
N GLY A 41 -8.87 -7.46 -9.21
CA GLY A 41 -7.72 -7.86 -10.05
C GLY A 41 -6.99 -6.69 -10.71
N GLU A 42 -7.41 -5.44 -10.47
CA GLU A 42 -6.77 -4.23 -10.98
C GLU A 42 -5.54 -3.85 -10.14
N THR A 43 -4.56 -3.25 -10.80
CA THR A 43 -3.55 -2.43 -10.12
C THR A 43 -3.80 -0.96 -10.44
N LEU A 44 -4.33 -0.20 -9.48
CA LEU A 44 -4.40 1.25 -9.56
C LEU A 44 -3.13 1.86 -9.01
N GLY A 45 -2.35 2.54 -9.86
CA GLY A 45 -1.19 3.31 -9.46
C GLY A 45 -1.59 4.68 -8.92
N LEU A 46 -1.11 5.07 -7.74
CA LEU A 46 -1.29 6.40 -7.18
C LEU A 46 0.05 7.13 -7.14
N VAL A 47 0.20 8.17 -7.95
CA VAL A 47 1.45 8.92 -8.11
C VAL A 47 1.31 10.38 -7.71
N GLY A 48 2.44 11.03 -7.44
CA GLY A 48 2.53 12.46 -7.09
C GLY A 48 3.76 12.73 -6.23
N GLU A 49 4.08 13.99 -6.00
CA GLU A 49 5.21 14.40 -5.17
C GLU A 49 5.10 13.93 -3.71
N SER A 50 6.23 13.93 -3.00
CA SER A 50 6.23 13.69 -1.56
C SER A 50 5.34 14.71 -0.85
N GLY A 51 4.55 14.26 0.13
CA GLY A 51 3.61 15.13 0.84
C GLY A 51 2.30 15.43 0.08
N SER A 52 2.06 14.89 -1.12
CA SER A 52 0.80 15.11 -1.86
C SER A 52 -0.42 14.44 -1.21
N GLY A 53 -0.24 13.53 -0.22
CA GLY A 53 -1.33 12.85 0.51
C GLY A 53 -1.52 11.37 0.16
N LYS A 54 -0.70 10.78 -0.70
CA LYS A 54 -0.82 9.37 -1.18
C LYS A 54 -0.89 8.34 -0.05
N SER A 55 0.08 8.36 0.87
CA SER A 55 0.10 7.42 2.01
C SER A 55 -1.08 7.65 2.94
N THR A 56 -1.58 8.89 3.03
CA THR A 56 -2.80 9.20 3.78
C THR A 56 -4.01 8.52 3.14
N ILE A 57 -4.16 8.56 1.80
CA ILE A 57 -5.22 7.82 1.09
C ILE A 57 -5.09 6.32 1.36
N GLY A 58 -3.91 5.73 1.23
CA GLY A 58 -3.70 4.31 1.51
C GLY A 58 -4.16 3.90 2.90
N ARG A 59 -3.85 4.70 3.92
CA ARG A 59 -4.28 4.46 5.30
C ARG A 59 -5.79 4.67 5.52
N LEU A 60 -6.39 5.64 4.84
CA LEU A 60 -7.82 5.90 4.88
C LEU A 60 -8.62 4.76 4.25
N VAL A 61 -8.17 4.27 3.09
CA VAL A 61 -8.82 3.16 2.36
C VAL A 61 -8.86 1.86 3.18
N LEU A 62 -7.84 1.63 4.01
CA LEU A 62 -7.81 0.51 4.96
C LEU A 62 -8.47 0.86 6.31
N ARG A 63 -8.98 2.08 6.46
CA ARG A 63 -9.46 2.64 7.74
C ARG A 63 -8.47 2.39 8.88
N LEU A 64 -7.18 2.57 8.61
CA LEU A 64 -6.13 2.64 9.64
C LEU A 64 -6.16 3.99 10.37
N ILE A 65 -6.67 5.01 9.69
CA ILE A 65 -6.99 6.34 10.23
C ILE A 65 -8.43 6.68 9.83
N GLU A 66 -9.13 7.44 10.68
CA GLU A 66 -10.50 7.87 10.40
C GLU A 66 -10.51 9.05 9.40
N PRO A 67 -11.41 9.06 8.40
CA PRO A 67 -11.60 10.21 7.54
C PRO A 67 -12.24 11.38 8.33
N SER A 68 -12.05 12.59 7.85
CA SER A 68 -12.78 13.77 8.35
C SER A 68 -14.17 13.85 7.74
N SER A 69 -14.33 13.42 6.47
CA SER A 69 -15.62 13.27 5.78
C SER A 69 -15.46 12.32 4.57
N GLY A 70 -16.57 11.96 3.94
CA GLY A 70 -16.62 11.02 2.84
C GLY A 70 -16.78 9.58 3.30
N SER A 71 -16.72 8.65 2.34
CA SER A 71 -16.89 7.22 2.61
C SER A 71 -15.87 6.36 1.86
N VAL A 72 -15.63 5.18 2.39
CA VAL A 72 -14.83 4.13 1.75
C VAL A 72 -15.62 2.83 1.85
N SER A 73 -15.88 2.18 0.73
CA SER A 73 -16.50 0.85 0.73
C SER A 73 -15.57 -0.21 0.17
N PHE A 74 -15.65 -1.40 0.76
CA PHE A 74 -14.98 -2.61 0.31
C PHE A 74 -16.04 -3.71 0.09
N GLU A 75 -16.09 -4.27 -1.11
CA GLU A 75 -17.14 -5.22 -1.52
C GLU A 75 -18.57 -4.70 -1.22
N GLY A 76 -18.80 -3.40 -1.44
CA GLY A 76 -20.08 -2.73 -1.20
C GLY A 76 -20.39 -2.43 0.27
N LYS A 77 -19.52 -2.78 1.22
CA LYS A 77 -19.68 -2.45 2.65
C LYS A 77 -18.97 -1.17 3.00
N ASP A 78 -19.68 -0.17 3.50
CA ASP A 78 -19.08 1.09 3.94
C ASP A 78 -18.26 0.86 5.22
N LEU A 79 -16.92 1.00 5.08
CA LEU A 79 -15.99 0.76 6.17
C LEU A 79 -16.13 1.79 7.30
N VAL A 80 -16.60 3.00 6.99
CA VAL A 80 -16.70 4.09 7.97
C VAL A 80 -17.82 3.80 8.99
N LEU A 81 -18.86 3.09 8.55
CA LEU A 81 -20.00 2.73 9.39
C LEU A 81 -19.81 1.46 10.21
N LEU A 82 -18.76 0.66 9.91
CA LEU A 82 -18.53 -0.62 10.60
C LEU A 82 -18.01 -0.44 12.01
N GLY A 83 -18.50 -1.27 12.92
CA GLY A 83 -17.93 -1.44 14.24
C GLY A 83 -16.55 -2.14 14.22
N HIS A 84 -15.79 -2.00 15.31
CA HIS A 84 -14.42 -2.54 15.41
C HIS A 84 -14.33 -4.05 15.10
N GLY A 85 -15.31 -4.86 15.53
CA GLY A 85 -15.30 -6.31 15.31
C GLY A 85 -15.52 -6.70 13.84
N GLU A 86 -16.38 -5.98 13.12
CA GLU A 86 -16.63 -6.21 11.70
C GLU A 86 -15.46 -5.72 10.84
N LEU A 87 -14.93 -4.55 11.15
CA LEU A 87 -13.75 -4.01 10.49
C LEU A 87 -12.54 -4.94 10.67
N ARG A 88 -12.32 -5.48 11.88
CA ARG A 88 -11.25 -6.45 12.14
C ARG A 88 -11.40 -7.69 11.24
N ARG A 89 -12.64 -8.18 11.03
CA ARG A 89 -12.89 -9.32 10.14
C ARG A 89 -12.58 -8.99 8.68
N LEU A 90 -12.98 -7.81 8.19
CA LEU A 90 -12.70 -7.38 6.82
C LEU A 90 -11.22 -7.10 6.56
N ARG A 91 -10.44 -6.71 7.57
CA ARG A 91 -8.99 -6.52 7.45
C ARG A 91 -8.22 -7.78 7.07
N ARG A 92 -8.83 -8.97 7.19
CA ARG A 92 -8.26 -10.21 6.62
C ARG A 92 -8.10 -10.10 5.11
N ASP A 93 -9.07 -9.49 4.45
CA ASP A 93 -9.12 -9.38 3.00
C ASP A 93 -8.41 -8.10 2.48
N MET A 94 -8.02 -7.20 3.39
CA MET A 94 -7.36 -5.93 3.07
C MET A 94 -6.05 -5.80 3.85
N GLN A 95 -4.92 -5.77 3.17
CA GLN A 95 -3.60 -5.75 3.81
C GLN A 95 -2.75 -4.57 3.32
N ILE A 96 -1.64 -4.31 3.98
CA ILE A 96 -0.69 -3.25 3.64
C ILE A 96 0.74 -3.78 3.57
N ILE A 97 1.47 -3.31 2.56
CA ILE A 97 2.92 -3.40 2.47
C ILE A 97 3.45 -2.00 2.72
N PHE A 98 4.26 -1.85 3.77
CA PHE A 98 4.76 -0.55 4.23
C PHE A 98 5.99 -0.10 3.45
N GLN A 99 6.21 1.21 3.43
CA GLN A 99 7.34 1.90 2.82
C GLN A 99 8.68 1.53 3.46
N ASP A 100 8.72 1.45 4.80
CA ASP A 100 9.93 1.17 5.55
C ASP A 100 10.01 -0.31 5.95
N PRO A 101 10.86 -1.11 5.28
CA PRO A 101 11.04 -2.51 5.64
C PRO A 101 11.75 -2.70 6.99
N PHE A 102 12.40 -1.65 7.54
CA PHE A 102 13.07 -1.70 8.84
C PHE A 102 12.10 -1.46 9.98
N GLY A 103 11.27 -0.41 9.90
CA GLY A 103 10.29 -0.06 10.92
C GLY A 103 9.05 -0.94 10.92
N SER A 104 8.77 -1.66 9.83
CA SER A 104 7.58 -2.49 9.70
C SER A 104 7.67 -3.88 10.35
N LEU A 105 8.87 -4.36 10.64
CA LEU A 105 9.14 -5.67 11.25
C LEU A 105 9.69 -5.47 12.67
N ASP A 106 9.02 -6.04 13.69
CA ASP A 106 9.53 -5.97 15.07
C ASP A 106 10.83 -6.79 15.17
N PRO A 107 11.97 -6.15 15.49
CA PRO A 107 13.28 -6.80 15.49
C PRO A 107 13.45 -7.86 16.58
N ARG A 108 12.53 -7.93 17.54
CA ARG A 108 12.54 -8.90 18.66
C ARG A 108 11.94 -10.24 18.28
N PHE A 109 11.16 -10.31 17.19
CA PHE A 109 10.53 -11.54 16.72
C PHE A 109 11.33 -12.19 15.60
N ARG A 110 11.25 -13.52 15.51
CA ARG A 110 11.79 -14.25 14.38
C ARG A 110 10.91 -14.11 13.15
N VAL A 111 11.48 -14.36 11.98
CA VAL A 111 10.74 -14.29 10.72
C VAL A 111 9.51 -15.20 10.75
N GLU A 112 9.60 -16.43 11.30
CA GLU A 112 8.44 -17.32 11.39
C GLU A 112 7.30 -16.72 12.22
N ASP A 113 7.61 -16.00 13.30
CA ASP A 113 6.60 -15.38 14.16
C ASP A 113 5.98 -14.13 13.50
N ILE A 114 6.81 -13.31 12.83
CA ILE A 114 6.36 -12.12 12.10
C ILE A 114 5.38 -12.49 10.97
N VAL A 115 5.73 -13.50 10.16
CA VAL A 115 4.88 -13.92 9.04
C VAL A 115 3.64 -14.68 9.54
N ALA A 116 3.74 -15.39 10.67
CA ALA A 116 2.62 -16.09 11.30
C ALA A 116 1.67 -15.16 12.06
N GLU A 117 2.07 -13.95 12.44
CA GLU A 117 1.28 -13.05 13.29
C GLU A 117 -0.17 -12.86 12.80
N PRO A 118 -0.44 -12.54 11.53
CA PRO A 118 -1.81 -12.43 11.04
C PRO A 118 -2.62 -13.72 11.19
N LEU A 119 -1.99 -14.88 10.98
CA LEU A 119 -2.63 -16.18 11.15
C LEU A 119 -2.99 -16.46 12.63
N VAL A 120 -2.13 -16.04 13.56
CA VAL A 120 -2.40 -16.17 15.00
C VAL A 120 -3.60 -15.31 15.41
N ILE A 121 -3.70 -14.10 14.84
CA ILE A 121 -4.74 -13.13 15.18
C ILE A 121 -6.10 -13.50 14.59
N HIS A 122 -6.13 -14.03 13.36
CA HIS A 122 -7.35 -14.17 12.56
C HIS A 122 -7.77 -15.62 12.30
N GLU A 123 -6.85 -16.57 12.34
CA GLU A 123 -7.10 -17.99 12.00
C GLU A 123 -6.64 -18.90 13.15
N PRO A 124 -7.49 -19.18 14.14
CA PRO A 124 -7.16 -20.13 15.17
C PRO A 124 -6.93 -21.52 14.54
N GLY A 125 -5.70 -21.96 14.51
CA GLY A 125 -5.28 -23.24 13.92
C GLY A 125 -4.09 -23.83 14.66
N SER A 126 -3.66 -25.05 14.30
CA SER A 126 -2.51 -25.69 14.91
C SER A 126 -1.21 -24.95 14.57
N ARG A 127 -0.25 -24.98 15.48
CA ARG A 127 1.10 -24.44 15.26
C ARG A 127 1.77 -25.06 14.03
N VAL A 128 1.54 -26.33 13.79
CA VAL A 128 2.10 -27.07 12.66
C VAL A 128 1.55 -26.53 11.34
N ALA A 129 0.23 -26.36 11.22
CA ALA A 129 -0.40 -25.83 10.01
C ALA A 129 0.06 -24.38 9.73
N ARG A 130 0.15 -23.52 10.76
CA ARG A 130 0.67 -22.16 10.61
C ARG A 130 2.11 -22.14 10.10
N ARG A 131 2.97 -23.00 10.67
CA ARG A 131 4.38 -23.09 10.27
C ARG A 131 4.52 -23.55 8.81
N GLU A 132 3.70 -24.50 8.37
CA GLU A 132 3.70 -24.90 6.96
C GLU A 132 3.26 -23.78 6.04
N ARG A 133 2.19 -23.06 6.43
CA ARG A 133 1.76 -21.87 5.68
C ARG A 133 2.84 -20.79 5.59
N VAL A 134 3.60 -20.57 6.65
CA VAL A 134 4.75 -19.63 6.64
C VAL A 134 5.82 -20.09 5.66
N ARG A 135 6.14 -21.39 5.57
CA ARG A 135 7.08 -21.93 4.58
C ARG A 135 6.62 -21.67 3.14
N GLU A 136 5.35 -21.96 2.86
CA GLU A 136 4.76 -21.65 1.54
C GLU A 136 4.91 -20.17 1.18
N LEU A 137 4.62 -19.27 2.14
CA LEU A 137 4.71 -17.83 1.93
C LEU A 137 6.16 -17.38 1.69
N LEU A 138 7.13 -17.89 2.43
CA LEU A 138 8.54 -17.57 2.20
C LEU A 138 9.00 -18.04 0.81
N ARG A 139 8.64 -19.27 0.41
CA ARG A 139 8.94 -19.75 -0.95
C ARG A 139 8.29 -18.87 -2.03
N ALA A 140 7.04 -18.44 -1.83
CA ALA A 140 6.33 -17.57 -2.77
C ALA A 140 7.01 -16.21 -2.97
N VAL A 141 7.72 -15.71 -1.95
CA VAL A 141 8.49 -14.46 -2.08
C VAL A 141 9.98 -14.70 -2.41
N GLY A 142 10.35 -15.94 -2.78
CA GLY A 142 11.72 -16.30 -3.19
C GLY A 142 12.70 -16.32 -2.02
N MET A 143 12.26 -16.74 -0.82
CA MET A 143 13.11 -16.91 0.35
C MET A 143 13.20 -18.37 0.74
N ASP A 144 14.36 -18.76 1.26
CA ASP A 144 14.64 -20.11 1.76
C ASP A 144 14.11 -20.32 3.19
N GLU A 145 13.80 -21.57 3.55
CA GLU A 145 13.30 -21.93 4.88
C GLU A 145 14.29 -21.67 6.01
N SER A 146 15.59 -21.57 5.71
CA SER A 146 16.61 -21.18 6.68
C SER A 146 16.39 -19.78 7.27
N ALA A 147 15.51 -18.97 6.63
CA ALA A 147 15.08 -17.67 7.14
C ALA A 147 14.18 -17.77 8.39
N LEU A 148 13.45 -18.88 8.59
CA LEU A 148 12.45 -19.04 9.65
C LEU A 148 12.95 -18.69 11.06
N PRO A 149 14.09 -19.25 11.55
CA PRO A 149 14.57 -18.98 12.91
C PRO A 149 15.33 -17.67 13.07
N ARG A 150 15.59 -16.95 11.99
CA ARG A 150 16.42 -15.74 11.98
C ARG A 150 15.61 -14.49 12.31
N TYR A 151 16.32 -13.45 12.70
CA TYR A 151 15.74 -12.14 13.06
C TYR A 151 15.85 -11.13 11.90
N PRO A 152 14.95 -10.11 11.83
CA PRO A 152 14.96 -9.12 10.75
C PRO A 152 16.31 -8.44 10.53
N HIS A 153 17.07 -8.16 11.59
CA HIS A 153 18.35 -7.47 11.48
C HIS A 153 19.45 -8.27 10.76
N GLU A 154 19.24 -9.57 10.54
CA GLU A 154 20.18 -10.44 9.81
C GLU A 154 19.94 -10.44 8.28
N PHE A 155 19.00 -9.64 7.79
CA PHE A 155 18.58 -9.59 6.39
C PHE A 155 18.85 -8.21 5.76
N SER A 156 19.12 -8.22 4.44
CA SER A 156 19.19 -7.00 3.64
C SER A 156 17.80 -6.31 3.56
N GLY A 157 17.78 -5.04 3.15
CA GLY A 157 16.53 -4.28 2.96
C GLY A 157 15.54 -4.99 2.01
N GLY A 158 16.01 -5.50 0.89
CA GLY A 158 15.17 -6.25 -0.06
C GLY A 158 14.64 -7.57 0.50
N GLN A 159 15.43 -8.29 1.29
CA GLN A 159 14.97 -9.49 1.98
C GLN A 159 13.92 -9.17 3.06
N ARG A 160 14.11 -8.08 3.83
CA ARG A 160 13.09 -7.62 4.79
C ARG A 160 11.80 -7.22 4.09
N GLN A 161 11.89 -6.58 2.93
CA GLN A 161 10.70 -6.27 2.14
C GLN A 161 9.97 -7.53 1.69
N ARG A 162 10.68 -8.58 1.27
CA ARG A 162 10.09 -9.90 0.97
C ARG A 162 9.38 -10.52 2.18
N ILE A 163 9.95 -10.41 3.37
CA ILE A 163 9.31 -10.85 4.63
C ILE A 163 8.01 -10.04 4.88
N GLY A 164 8.04 -8.72 4.70
CA GLY A 164 6.87 -7.87 4.80
C GLY A 164 5.75 -8.23 3.80
N ILE A 165 6.13 -8.57 2.55
CA ILE A 165 5.21 -9.06 1.53
C ILE A 165 4.63 -10.43 1.94
N ALA A 166 5.46 -11.37 2.42
CA ALA A 166 5.00 -12.68 2.90
C ALA A 166 3.97 -12.53 4.04
N ARG A 167 4.22 -11.61 4.99
CA ARG A 167 3.28 -11.29 6.07
C ARG A 167 1.95 -10.75 5.54
N ALA A 168 1.99 -9.83 4.58
CA ALA A 168 0.77 -9.28 3.97
C ALA A 168 -0.06 -10.36 3.23
N LEU A 169 0.59 -11.38 2.66
CA LEU A 169 -0.07 -12.49 1.95
C LEU A 169 -0.61 -13.58 2.87
N ALA A 170 -0.32 -13.55 4.18
CA ALA A 170 -0.62 -14.63 5.11
C ALA A 170 -2.10 -15.05 5.08
N LEU A 171 -3.00 -14.09 5.06
CA LEU A 171 -4.46 -14.28 5.11
C LEU A 171 -5.12 -14.41 3.72
N ARG A 172 -4.34 -14.52 2.65
CA ARG A 172 -4.85 -14.55 1.26
C ARG A 172 -5.76 -13.35 0.95
N PRO A 173 -5.27 -12.12 1.11
CA PRO A 173 -6.08 -10.92 0.93
C PRO A 173 -6.56 -10.79 -0.51
N LYS A 174 -7.68 -10.09 -0.69
CA LYS A 174 -8.20 -9.68 -2.00
C LYS A 174 -7.60 -8.35 -2.46
N PHE A 175 -7.23 -7.50 -1.49
CA PHE A 175 -6.75 -6.14 -1.72
C PHE A 175 -5.51 -5.84 -0.88
N ILE A 176 -4.52 -5.22 -1.52
CA ILE A 176 -3.29 -4.79 -0.84
C ILE A 176 -2.99 -3.32 -1.21
N VAL A 177 -2.78 -2.51 -0.20
CA VAL A 177 -2.15 -1.20 -0.36
C VAL A 177 -0.63 -1.39 -0.29
N ALA A 178 0.08 -1.14 -1.39
CA ALA A 178 1.53 -1.12 -1.43
C ALA A 178 2.00 0.34 -1.33
N ASP A 179 2.35 0.78 -0.11
CA ASP A 179 2.73 2.17 0.17
C ASP A 179 4.23 2.34 0.00
N GLU A 180 4.64 2.85 -1.16
CA GLU A 180 6.04 3.07 -1.57
C GLU A 180 6.97 1.87 -1.31
N PRO A 181 6.64 0.65 -1.76
CA PRO A 181 7.27 -0.59 -1.30
C PRO A 181 8.73 -0.75 -1.72
N VAL A 182 9.27 0.15 -2.55
CA VAL A 182 10.64 0.09 -3.08
C VAL A 182 11.45 1.37 -2.85
N SER A 183 10.89 2.39 -2.20
CA SER A 183 11.51 3.71 -2.06
C SER A 183 12.79 3.72 -1.23
N ALA A 184 12.94 2.77 -0.29
CA ALA A 184 14.11 2.63 0.59
C ALA A 184 15.14 1.62 0.06
N LEU A 185 14.97 1.12 -1.17
CA LEU A 185 15.82 0.08 -1.78
C LEU A 185 16.63 0.67 -2.94
N ASP A 186 17.78 0.06 -3.21
CA ASP A 186 18.51 0.37 -4.45
C ASP A 186 17.70 -0.05 -5.69
N VAL A 187 18.03 0.52 -6.86
CA VAL A 187 17.27 0.38 -8.10
C VAL A 187 17.12 -1.10 -8.50
N SER A 188 18.21 -1.88 -8.38
CA SER A 188 18.20 -3.28 -8.83
C SER A 188 17.35 -4.18 -7.93
N VAL A 189 17.44 -3.99 -6.62
CA VAL A 189 16.61 -4.71 -5.65
C VAL A 189 15.15 -4.25 -5.74
N GLY A 190 14.93 -2.94 -5.93
CA GLY A 190 13.60 -2.39 -6.17
C GLY A 190 12.91 -3.02 -7.38
N ALA A 191 13.63 -3.18 -8.50
CA ALA A 191 13.10 -3.85 -9.70
C ALA A 191 12.70 -5.31 -9.41
N GLN A 192 13.49 -6.05 -8.62
CA GLN A 192 13.13 -7.42 -8.22
C GLN A 192 11.85 -7.47 -7.37
N ILE A 193 11.65 -6.52 -6.45
CA ILE A 193 10.42 -6.43 -5.64
C ILE A 193 9.22 -6.09 -6.52
N VAL A 194 9.36 -5.17 -7.47
CA VAL A 194 8.29 -4.80 -8.41
C VAL A 194 7.89 -6.02 -9.26
N ASN A 195 8.87 -6.77 -9.80
CA ASN A 195 8.62 -8.00 -10.55
C ASN A 195 7.92 -9.06 -9.69
N LEU A 196 8.33 -9.22 -8.43
CA LEU A 196 7.67 -10.12 -7.49
C LEU A 196 6.20 -9.72 -7.27
N LEU A 197 5.90 -8.42 -7.05
CA LEU A 197 4.52 -7.94 -6.88
C LEU A 197 3.68 -8.17 -8.15
N ALA A 198 4.25 -7.96 -9.34
CA ALA A 198 3.60 -8.25 -10.61
C ALA A 198 3.30 -9.75 -10.79
N GLN A 199 4.22 -10.62 -10.41
CA GLN A 199 4.05 -12.06 -10.44
C GLN A 199 2.92 -12.49 -9.49
N LEU A 200 2.97 -12.06 -8.22
CA LEU A 200 1.98 -12.38 -7.20
C LEU A 200 0.58 -11.89 -7.58
N GLN A 201 0.48 -10.71 -8.23
CA GLN A 201 -0.80 -10.20 -8.73
C GLN A 201 -1.42 -11.15 -9.76
N ARG A 202 -0.63 -11.62 -10.74
CA ARG A 202 -1.12 -12.54 -11.77
C ARG A 202 -1.47 -13.92 -11.23
N GLU A 203 -0.62 -14.46 -10.34
CA GLU A 203 -0.80 -15.82 -9.80
C GLU A 203 -1.94 -15.93 -8.78
N LEU A 204 -2.15 -14.90 -7.99
CA LEU A 204 -3.10 -14.89 -6.88
C LEU A 204 -4.36 -14.06 -7.16
N GLY A 205 -4.45 -13.38 -8.30
CA GLY A 205 -5.57 -12.49 -8.64
C GLY A 205 -5.70 -11.29 -7.71
N LEU A 206 -4.58 -10.78 -7.19
CA LEU A 206 -4.57 -9.69 -6.22
C LEU A 206 -5.00 -8.36 -6.84
N THR A 207 -5.66 -7.54 -6.04
CA THR A 207 -5.96 -6.15 -6.37
C THR A 207 -5.02 -5.24 -5.61
N TYR A 208 -4.40 -4.26 -6.30
CA TYR A 208 -3.47 -3.33 -5.66
C TYR A 208 -3.93 -1.86 -5.74
N LEU A 209 -3.74 -1.13 -4.65
CA LEU A 209 -3.46 0.30 -4.68
C LEU A 209 -1.96 0.46 -4.52
N PHE A 210 -1.27 0.74 -5.64
CA PHE A 210 0.19 0.84 -5.66
C PHE A 210 0.60 2.31 -5.60
N ILE A 211 1.16 2.73 -4.48
CA ILE A 211 1.58 4.10 -4.21
C ILE A 211 3.07 4.23 -4.50
N SER A 212 3.45 5.19 -5.31
CA SER A 212 4.86 5.50 -5.59
C SER A 212 5.02 6.95 -6.04
N HIS A 213 6.21 7.50 -5.85
CA HIS A 213 6.62 8.76 -6.50
C HIS A 213 7.33 8.52 -7.85
N SER A 214 7.62 7.26 -8.20
CA SER A 214 8.31 6.87 -9.44
C SER A 214 7.29 6.48 -10.51
N MET A 215 7.10 7.36 -11.51
CA MET A 215 6.22 7.10 -12.65
C MET A 215 6.62 5.84 -13.45
N PRO A 216 7.91 5.57 -13.76
CA PRO A 216 8.32 4.36 -14.47
C PRO A 216 7.90 3.07 -13.74
N VAL A 217 8.05 3.04 -12.41
CA VAL A 217 7.67 1.88 -11.59
C VAL A 217 6.15 1.66 -11.66
N VAL A 218 5.37 2.73 -11.54
CA VAL A 218 3.91 2.64 -11.60
C VAL A 218 3.44 2.23 -12.99
N ARG A 219 4.02 2.80 -14.06
CA ARG A 219 3.70 2.42 -15.45
C ARG A 219 3.89 0.93 -15.71
N TYR A 220 4.90 0.32 -15.09
CA TYR A 220 5.18 -1.11 -15.28
C TYR A 220 4.10 -2.02 -14.66
N LEU A 221 3.51 -1.62 -13.52
CA LEU A 221 2.58 -2.44 -12.74
C LEU A 221 1.11 -2.08 -12.96
N ALA A 222 0.83 -0.79 -13.13
CA ALA A 222 -0.53 -0.28 -13.09
C ALA A 222 -1.24 -0.39 -14.43
N THR A 223 -2.52 -0.78 -14.38
CA THR A 223 -3.43 -0.70 -15.53
C THR A 223 -4.04 0.69 -15.67
N ARG A 224 -4.29 1.35 -14.52
CA ARG A 224 -4.74 2.74 -14.44
C ARG A 224 -3.87 3.51 -13.46
N ILE A 225 -3.74 4.82 -13.71
CA ILE A 225 -2.98 5.73 -12.85
C ILE A 225 -3.88 6.86 -12.39
N ALA A 226 -3.79 7.16 -11.10
CA ALA A 226 -4.36 8.35 -10.47
C ALA A 226 -3.20 9.26 -10.04
N VAL A 227 -3.25 10.53 -10.47
CA VAL A 227 -2.23 11.53 -10.16
C VAL A 227 -2.74 12.43 -9.06
N MET A 228 -1.96 12.54 -8.00
CA MET A 228 -2.32 13.32 -6.81
C MET A 228 -1.42 14.54 -6.64
N TYR A 229 -2.05 15.68 -6.42
CA TYR A 229 -1.38 16.96 -6.17
C TYR A 229 -2.08 17.72 -5.05
N ARG A 230 -1.33 18.08 -4.00
CA ARG A 230 -1.82 18.89 -2.86
C ARG A 230 -3.17 18.42 -2.30
N GLY A 231 -3.27 17.12 -2.02
CA GLY A 231 -4.47 16.52 -1.44
C GLY A 231 -5.57 16.14 -2.43
N LYS A 232 -5.48 16.50 -3.70
CA LYS A 232 -6.51 16.27 -4.72
C LYS A 232 -6.05 15.30 -5.81
N LEU A 233 -6.99 14.55 -6.38
CA LEU A 233 -6.76 13.86 -7.64
C LEU A 233 -6.91 14.88 -8.79
N VAL A 234 -5.85 15.02 -9.58
CA VAL A 234 -5.83 15.97 -10.69
C VAL A 234 -6.02 15.31 -12.04
N GLU A 235 -5.71 14.01 -12.15
CA GLU A 235 -5.91 13.23 -13.35
C GLU A 235 -6.03 11.74 -13.00
N VAL A 236 -6.97 11.03 -13.66
CA VAL A 236 -7.14 9.57 -13.52
C VAL A 236 -7.46 8.99 -14.90
N GLY A 237 -6.75 7.95 -15.28
CA GLY A 237 -6.96 7.32 -16.59
C GLY A 237 -6.14 6.05 -16.79
N PRO A 238 -6.26 5.41 -17.97
CA PRO A 238 -5.39 4.31 -18.35
C PRO A 238 -3.90 4.68 -18.24
N ALA A 239 -3.07 3.75 -17.78
CA ALA A 239 -1.64 4.02 -17.55
C ALA A 239 -0.93 4.54 -18.82
N GLU A 240 -1.25 3.96 -19.98
CA GLU A 240 -0.71 4.41 -21.26
C GLU A 240 -1.07 5.87 -21.58
N GLN A 241 -2.36 6.24 -21.41
CA GLN A 241 -2.81 7.61 -21.65
C GLN A 241 -2.11 8.61 -20.73
N ILE A 242 -2.08 8.35 -19.42
CA ILE A 242 -1.44 9.22 -18.43
C ILE A 242 0.04 9.43 -18.72
N THR A 243 0.73 8.39 -19.19
CA THR A 243 2.18 8.44 -19.43
C THR A 243 2.58 8.98 -20.81
N THR A 244 1.69 8.92 -21.81
CA THR A 244 2.00 9.37 -23.18
C THR A 244 1.30 10.64 -23.60
N ARG A 245 0.10 10.90 -23.08
CA ARG A 245 -0.78 12.02 -23.47
C ARG A 245 -1.50 12.62 -22.26
N PRO A 246 -0.78 13.07 -21.22
CA PRO A 246 -1.38 13.65 -20.04
C PRO A 246 -2.14 14.92 -20.40
N GLN A 247 -3.33 15.09 -19.80
CA GLN A 247 -4.20 16.25 -20.03
C GLN A 247 -3.93 17.36 -19.02
N ASN A 248 -3.54 17.00 -17.80
CA ASN A 248 -3.30 17.95 -16.72
C ASN A 248 -1.86 18.48 -16.76
N SER A 249 -1.70 19.80 -16.63
CA SER A 249 -0.38 20.47 -16.66
C SER A 249 0.58 19.98 -15.57
N TYR A 250 0.07 19.65 -14.39
CA TYR A 250 0.89 19.08 -13.33
C TYR A 250 1.40 17.68 -13.71
N THR A 251 0.55 16.83 -14.31
CA THR A 251 0.96 15.50 -14.80
C THR A 251 2.06 15.63 -15.85
N GLN A 252 1.94 16.60 -16.77
CA GLN A 252 2.97 16.90 -17.76
C GLN A 252 4.30 17.29 -17.11
N SER A 253 4.26 18.16 -16.11
CA SER A 253 5.44 18.59 -15.36
C SER A 253 6.07 17.43 -14.58
N LEU A 254 5.25 16.57 -13.97
CA LEU A 254 5.71 15.39 -13.23
C LEU A 254 6.44 14.39 -14.14
N LEU A 255 5.92 14.18 -15.35
CA LEU A 255 6.55 13.31 -16.35
C LEU A 255 7.86 13.92 -16.88
N ALA A 256 7.86 15.23 -17.18
CA ALA A 256 9.07 15.91 -17.66
C ALA A 256 10.22 15.91 -16.62
N ALA A 257 9.88 15.89 -15.32
CA ALA A 257 10.86 15.81 -14.24
C ALA A 257 11.36 14.37 -13.97
N THR A 258 10.73 13.36 -14.60
CA THR A 258 11.10 11.95 -14.40
C THR A 258 12.16 11.56 -15.45
N PRO A 259 13.37 11.10 -15.05
CA PRO A 259 14.36 10.60 -16.00
C PRO A 259 13.77 9.43 -16.82
N GLU A 260 13.95 9.45 -18.13
CA GLU A 260 13.64 8.29 -18.97
C GLU A 260 14.57 7.13 -18.54
N MET A 261 13.99 6.05 -18.03
CA MET A 261 14.74 4.81 -17.90
C MET A 261 14.92 4.26 -19.32
N THR A 262 16.08 4.51 -19.91
CA THR A 262 16.51 3.79 -21.12
C THR A 262 16.65 2.31 -20.73
N VAL A 263 15.77 1.48 -21.29
CA VAL A 263 15.80 0.01 -21.16
C VAL A 263 16.88 -0.54 -22.08
#